data_ddaed27f32880c226599a4addc56f80e
#
_entry.id   ddaed27f32880c226599a4addc56f80e
#
_cell.length_a   1.000
_cell.length_b   1.000
_cell.length_c   1.000
_cell.angle_alpha   90.00
_cell.angle_beta   90.00
_cell.angle_gamma   90.00
#
_symmetry.space_group_name_H-M   'P 1'
#
loop_
_entity.id
_entity.type
_entity.pdbx_description
1 polymer ?
#
loop_
_entity_poly.entity_id
_entity_poly.type
_entity_poly.pdbx_seq_one_letter_code
_entity_poly.pdbx_strand_id
1 'polypeptide(L)'
;MTTAPHIPAPPPGPGVHPPFPAPPVEGRGRRIGLGFGIGAGVLVLVCGGGVAAVIGIGLSSSGALTERAQVAVESYLGALRDQRYDRAYDLLCEQAQSDESRDDFRRRAGTADPIASWDLGKLNLVTQTLPFEATYAGGTSASLEAYLGQDRQTGAFEVCDIGE
;
A
#
# COMPACT_ATOMS: atom_id res chain seq x y z
N MET A 1 86.88 -16.00 31.46
CA MET A 1 86.28 -15.55 30.19
C MET A 1 86.04 -16.80 29.34
N THR A 2 84.82 -17.30 29.31
CA THR A 2 84.47 -18.57 28.65
C THR A 2 83.91 -18.22 27.28
N THR A 3 84.69 -18.54 26.26
CA THR A 3 84.31 -18.34 24.82
C THR A 3 83.25 -19.41 24.46
N ALA A 4 82.04 -18.99 24.12
CA ALA A 4 81.01 -19.89 23.65
C ALA A 4 81.37 -20.49 22.29
N PRO A 5 81.11 -21.78 22.02
CA PRO A 5 81.36 -22.39 20.75
C PRO A 5 80.43 -21.80 19.67
N HIS A 6 81.08 -21.39 18.55
CA HIS A 6 80.41 -20.93 17.35
C HIS A 6 79.78 -22.13 16.65
N ILE A 7 78.44 -22.20 16.60
CA ILE A 7 77.76 -23.22 15.80
C ILE A 7 77.60 -22.66 14.38
N PRO A 8 78.05 -23.32 13.35
CA PRO A 8 77.87 -22.88 11.96
C PRO A 8 76.37 -22.89 11.60
N ALA A 9 75.94 -21.87 10.86
CA ALA A 9 74.58 -21.84 10.32
C ALA A 9 74.29 -23.01 9.39
N PRO A 10 73.17 -23.66 9.44
CA PRO A 10 72.78 -24.73 8.53
C PRO A 10 72.79 -24.24 7.05
N PRO A 11 73.13 -25.08 6.09
CA PRO A 11 73.15 -24.72 4.70
C PRO A 11 71.72 -24.37 4.22
N PRO A 12 71.55 -23.40 3.31
CA PRO A 12 70.22 -23.09 2.77
C PRO A 12 69.67 -24.35 2.08
N GLY A 13 68.47 -24.75 2.51
CA GLY A 13 67.77 -25.88 1.89
C GLY A 13 67.47 -25.62 0.40
N PRO A 14 67.29 -26.64 -0.43
CA PRO A 14 66.81 -26.43 -1.79
C PRO A 14 65.54 -25.68 -1.85
N GLY A 15 65.52 -24.51 -2.52
CA GLY A 15 64.33 -23.69 -2.67
C GLY A 15 63.19 -24.51 -3.26
N VAL A 16 62.06 -24.50 -2.62
CA VAL A 16 60.83 -25.16 -3.13
C VAL A 16 60.32 -24.33 -4.29
N HIS A 17 60.70 -24.69 -5.51
CA HIS A 17 60.03 -24.14 -6.68
C HIS A 17 58.68 -24.83 -6.82
N PRO A 18 57.57 -24.09 -6.78
CA PRO A 18 56.26 -24.69 -7.03
C PRO A 18 56.27 -25.32 -8.42
N PRO A 19 55.83 -26.58 -8.59
CA PRO A 19 55.92 -27.33 -9.84
C PRO A 19 55.00 -26.78 -10.95
N PHE A 20 54.18 -25.76 -10.66
CA PHE A 20 53.28 -25.17 -11.62
C PHE A 20 53.48 -23.65 -11.66
N PRO A 21 53.61 -23.05 -12.88
CA PRO A 21 53.61 -21.62 -13.02
C PRO A 21 52.27 -21.08 -12.48
N ALA A 22 52.33 -20.03 -11.66
CA ALA A 22 51.11 -19.36 -11.19
C ALA A 22 50.26 -18.94 -12.41
N PRO A 23 48.97 -19.22 -12.43
CA PRO A 23 48.11 -18.80 -13.53
C PRO A 23 48.17 -17.28 -13.69
N PRO A 24 48.25 -16.78 -14.93
CA PRO A 24 48.31 -15.34 -15.17
C PRO A 24 47.10 -14.66 -14.55
N VAL A 25 47.33 -13.64 -13.76
CA VAL A 25 46.28 -12.79 -13.11
C VAL A 25 45.62 -11.85 -14.14
N GLU A 26 45.65 -12.23 -15.43
CA GLU A 26 44.90 -11.50 -16.46
C GLU A 26 43.40 -11.66 -16.26
N GLY A 27 42.72 -10.56 -16.12
CA GLY A 27 41.27 -10.53 -15.95
C GLY A 27 40.75 -10.13 -14.55
N ARG A 28 41.65 -9.87 -13.56
CA ARG A 28 41.21 -9.41 -12.24
C ARG A 28 40.47 -8.09 -12.36
N GLY A 29 40.96 -7.16 -13.17
CA GLY A 29 40.29 -5.88 -13.43
C GLY A 29 38.95 -6.04 -14.14
N ARG A 30 38.85 -6.98 -15.09
CA ARG A 30 37.61 -7.25 -15.82
C ARG A 30 36.57 -7.92 -14.95
N ARG A 31 36.94 -8.82 -14.06
CA ARG A 31 36.04 -9.47 -13.09
C ARG A 31 35.56 -8.50 -12.04
N ILE A 32 36.44 -7.62 -11.56
CA ILE A 32 36.09 -6.55 -10.62
C ILE A 32 35.16 -5.53 -11.31
N GLY A 33 35.48 -5.12 -12.54
CA GLY A 33 34.64 -4.21 -13.33
C GLY A 33 33.26 -4.78 -13.65
N LEU A 34 33.19 -6.09 -13.98
CA LEU A 34 31.90 -6.75 -14.22
C LEU A 34 31.08 -6.89 -12.92
N GLY A 35 31.74 -7.23 -11.82
CA GLY A 35 31.09 -7.32 -10.51
C GLY A 35 30.58 -5.98 -10.03
N PHE A 36 31.35 -4.91 -10.16
CA PHE A 36 30.95 -3.56 -9.84
C PHE A 36 29.85 -3.03 -10.77
N GLY A 37 29.98 -3.32 -12.08
CA GLY A 37 28.99 -2.91 -13.08
C GLY A 37 27.61 -3.56 -12.84
N ILE A 38 27.58 -4.86 -12.57
CA ILE A 38 26.34 -5.58 -12.28
C ILE A 38 25.80 -5.18 -10.91
N GLY A 39 26.66 -5.08 -9.88
CA GLY A 39 26.24 -4.68 -8.53
C GLY A 39 25.69 -3.26 -8.51
N ALA A 40 26.34 -2.31 -9.17
CA ALA A 40 25.85 -0.94 -9.27
C ALA A 40 24.55 -0.84 -10.10
N GLY A 41 24.46 -1.62 -11.20
CA GLY A 41 23.26 -1.68 -12.02
C GLY A 41 22.06 -2.24 -11.27
N VAL A 42 22.25 -3.31 -10.49
CA VAL A 42 21.20 -3.89 -9.64
C VAL A 42 20.80 -2.92 -8.53
N LEU A 43 21.76 -2.21 -7.91
CA LEU A 43 21.50 -1.26 -6.85
C LEU A 43 20.73 -0.03 -7.36
N VAL A 44 21.04 0.47 -8.56
CA VAL A 44 20.30 1.54 -9.22
C VAL A 44 18.90 1.06 -9.64
N LEU A 45 18.75 -0.18 -10.10
CA LEU A 45 17.43 -0.75 -10.41
C LEU A 45 16.60 -0.99 -9.16
N VAL A 46 17.20 -1.45 -8.07
CA VAL A 46 16.48 -1.67 -6.81
C VAL A 46 16.16 -0.35 -6.12
N CYS A 47 17.06 0.62 -6.08
CA CYS A 47 16.81 1.93 -5.47
C CYS A 47 16.03 2.88 -6.40
N GLY A 48 16.35 2.92 -7.69
CA GLY A 48 15.67 3.77 -8.67
C GLY A 48 14.34 3.17 -9.12
N GLY A 49 14.30 1.88 -9.41
CA GLY A 49 13.08 1.17 -9.78
C GLY A 49 12.14 0.95 -8.59
N GLY A 50 12.70 0.78 -7.38
CA GLY A 50 11.92 0.65 -6.15
C GLY A 50 11.15 1.92 -5.82
N VAL A 51 11.78 3.09 -5.93
CA VAL A 51 11.10 4.39 -5.71
C VAL A 51 10.04 4.64 -6.77
N ALA A 52 10.33 4.36 -8.06
CA ALA A 52 9.34 4.48 -9.12
C ALA A 52 8.20 3.47 -8.98
N ALA A 53 8.51 2.23 -8.54
CA ALA A 53 7.49 1.21 -8.29
C ALA A 53 6.63 1.55 -7.07
N VAL A 54 7.24 2.07 -5.99
CA VAL A 54 6.50 2.49 -4.79
C VAL A 54 5.61 3.70 -5.10
N ILE A 55 6.10 4.68 -5.87
CA ILE A 55 5.28 5.82 -6.31
C ILE A 55 4.20 5.33 -7.28
N GLY A 56 4.53 4.48 -8.25
CA GLY A 56 3.58 3.93 -9.21
C GLY A 56 2.50 3.06 -8.57
N ILE A 57 2.87 2.20 -7.62
CA ILE A 57 1.93 1.37 -6.85
C ILE A 57 1.10 2.27 -5.91
N GLY A 58 1.71 3.29 -5.28
CA GLY A 58 1.01 4.25 -4.43
C GLY A 58 -0.06 5.05 -5.18
N LEU A 59 0.25 5.53 -6.37
CA LEU A 59 -0.71 6.28 -7.20
C LEU A 59 -1.79 5.35 -7.79
N SER A 60 -1.43 4.13 -8.17
CA SER A 60 -2.39 3.14 -8.67
C SER A 60 -3.28 2.60 -7.55
N SER A 61 -2.74 2.41 -6.35
CA SER A 61 -3.51 1.90 -5.20
C SER A 61 -4.45 2.96 -4.64
N SER A 62 -4.09 4.26 -4.65
CA SER A 62 -5.00 5.32 -4.21
C SER A 62 -6.21 5.45 -5.15
N GLY A 63 -6.02 5.30 -6.46
CA GLY A 63 -7.12 5.22 -7.42
C GLY A 63 -8.04 4.03 -7.18
N ALA A 64 -7.47 2.84 -7.01
CA ALA A 64 -8.21 1.61 -6.73
C ALA A 64 -8.95 1.65 -5.39
N LEU A 65 -8.37 2.30 -4.36
CA LEU A 65 -9.05 2.49 -3.07
C LEU A 65 -10.21 3.48 -3.19
N THR A 66 -10.03 4.58 -3.94
CA THR A 66 -11.11 5.52 -4.21
C THR A 66 -12.27 4.84 -4.93
N GLU A 67 -11.99 4.04 -5.96
CA GLU A 67 -13.00 3.30 -6.71
C GLU A 67 -13.78 2.32 -5.79
N ARG A 68 -13.09 1.58 -4.95
CA ARG A 68 -13.75 0.69 -3.97
C ARG A 68 -14.61 1.44 -2.97
N ALA A 69 -14.13 2.57 -2.47
CA ALA A 69 -14.89 3.42 -1.56
C ALA A 69 -16.14 3.99 -2.26
N GLN A 70 -16.00 4.45 -3.51
CA GLN A 70 -17.13 4.93 -4.31
C GLN A 70 -18.17 3.83 -4.51
N VAL A 71 -17.77 2.61 -4.86
CA VAL A 71 -18.69 1.46 -5.02
C VAL A 71 -19.48 1.18 -3.72
N ALA A 72 -18.82 1.28 -2.56
CA ALA A 72 -19.51 1.09 -1.28
C ALA A 72 -20.57 2.18 -1.05
N VAL A 73 -20.20 3.45 -1.25
CA VAL A 73 -21.14 4.59 -1.10
C VAL A 73 -22.25 4.54 -2.13
N GLU A 74 -21.95 4.24 -3.40
CA GLU A 74 -22.95 4.06 -4.46
C GLU A 74 -23.96 2.97 -4.13
N SER A 75 -23.46 1.84 -3.59
CA SER A 75 -24.32 0.73 -3.20
C SER A 75 -25.28 1.12 -2.08
N TYR A 76 -24.78 1.89 -1.11
CA TYR A 76 -25.58 2.40 0.01
C TYR A 76 -26.61 3.43 -0.44
N LEU A 77 -26.18 4.47 -1.17
CA LEU A 77 -27.08 5.52 -1.68
C LEU A 77 -28.10 4.95 -2.66
N GLY A 78 -27.69 4.00 -3.51
CA GLY A 78 -28.58 3.29 -4.40
C GLY A 78 -29.66 2.49 -3.65
N ALA A 79 -29.29 1.84 -2.55
CA ALA A 79 -30.25 1.14 -1.72
C ALA A 79 -31.24 2.09 -1.04
N LEU A 80 -30.80 3.27 -0.59
CA LEU A 80 -31.67 4.32 -0.03
C LEU A 80 -32.62 4.87 -1.09
N ARG A 81 -32.13 5.21 -2.29
CA ARG A 81 -32.95 5.70 -3.40
C ARG A 81 -34.03 4.71 -3.80
N ASP A 82 -33.66 3.43 -3.84
CA ASP A 82 -34.58 2.35 -4.21
C ASP A 82 -35.48 1.92 -3.04
N GLN A 83 -35.42 2.63 -1.90
CA GLN A 83 -36.17 2.35 -0.66
C GLN A 83 -35.93 0.94 -0.11
N ARG A 84 -34.77 0.37 -0.42
CA ARG A 84 -34.31 -0.94 0.09
C ARG A 84 -33.57 -0.75 1.41
N TYR A 85 -34.28 -0.26 2.43
CA TYR A 85 -33.67 0.16 3.69
C TYR A 85 -32.95 -0.97 4.43
N ASP A 86 -33.46 -2.20 4.36
CA ASP A 86 -32.77 -3.36 4.94
C ASP A 86 -31.41 -3.58 4.29
N ARG A 87 -31.35 -3.42 2.96
CA ARG A 87 -30.10 -3.53 2.22
C ARG A 87 -29.15 -2.38 2.56
N ALA A 88 -29.66 -1.16 2.69
CA ALA A 88 -28.86 -0.02 3.11
C ALA A 88 -28.27 -0.24 4.50
N TYR A 89 -29.09 -0.76 5.45
CA TYR A 89 -28.61 -1.09 6.79
C TYR A 89 -27.50 -2.15 6.79
N ASP A 90 -27.60 -3.20 5.95
CA ASP A 90 -26.57 -4.23 5.82
C ASP A 90 -25.24 -3.71 5.23
N LEU A 91 -25.24 -2.53 4.62
CA LEU A 91 -24.06 -1.85 4.09
C LEU A 91 -23.42 -0.88 5.07
N LEU A 92 -24.03 -0.69 6.25
CA LEU A 92 -23.44 0.09 7.33
C LEU A 92 -22.35 -0.69 8.05
N CYS A 93 -21.33 0.03 8.55
CA CYS A 93 -20.29 -0.57 9.39
C CYS A 93 -20.88 -1.05 10.73
N GLU A 94 -20.16 -1.97 11.39
CA GLU A 94 -20.56 -2.59 12.64
C GLU A 94 -20.88 -1.54 13.73
N GLN A 95 -20.13 -0.44 13.79
CA GLN A 95 -20.36 0.64 14.73
C GLN A 95 -21.72 1.30 14.51
N ALA A 96 -22.03 1.68 13.27
CA ALA A 96 -23.33 2.31 12.94
C ALA A 96 -24.51 1.36 13.21
N GLN A 97 -24.34 0.06 12.93
CA GLN A 97 -25.36 -0.96 13.23
C GLN A 97 -25.54 -1.19 14.75
N SER A 98 -24.49 -0.95 15.55
CA SER A 98 -24.59 -1.03 17.01
C SER A 98 -25.26 0.19 17.63
N ASP A 99 -25.11 1.36 17.01
CA ASP A 99 -25.62 2.64 17.48
C ASP A 99 -27.11 2.84 17.15
N GLU A 100 -27.57 2.27 16.04
CA GLU A 100 -28.97 2.36 15.60
C GLU A 100 -29.52 0.99 15.21
N SER A 101 -30.70 0.64 15.72
CA SER A 101 -31.36 -0.60 15.32
C SER A 101 -31.90 -0.53 13.87
N ARG A 102 -32.02 -1.71 13.22
CA ARG A 102 -32.56 -1.80 11.85
C ARG A 102 -33.95 -1.15 11.70
N ASP A 103 -34.81 -1.29 12.70
CA ASP A 103 -36.17 -0.72 12.67
C ASP A 103 -36.14 0.80 12.84
N ASP A 104 -35.24 1.33 13.67
CA ASP A 104 -35.03 2.77 13.84
C ASP A 104 -34.47 3.39 12.56
N PHE A 105 -33.44 2.76 11.99
CA PHE A 105 -32.88 3.15 10.70
C PHE A 105 -33.95 3.21 9.61
N ARG A 106 -34.79 2.17 9.51
CA ARG A 106 -35.85 2.11 8.49
C ARG A 106 -36.87 3.23 8.67
N ARG A 107 -37.26 3.54 9.91
CA ARG A 107 -38.16 4.65 10.19
C ARG A 107 -37.54 5.99 9.82
N ARG A 108 -36.30 6.23 10.24
CA ARG A 108 -35.56 7.46 9.94
C ARG A 108 -35.36 7.65 8.45
N ALA A 109 -34.80 6.65 7.76
CA ALA A 109 -34.54 6.70 6.33
C ALA A 109 -35.81 6.83 5.49
N GLY A 110 -36.93 6.21 5.93
CA GLY A 110 -38.23 6.31 5.25
C GLY A 110 -38.93 7.65 5.40
N THR A 111 -38.52 8.50 6.36
CA THR A 111 -39.07 9.87 6.56
C THR A 111 -38.15 10.96 6.01
N ALA A 112 -36.92 10.62 5.66
CA ALA A 112 -35.98 11.56 5.04
C ALA A 112 -36.34 11.86 3.58
N ASP A 113 -35.94 13.04 3.10
CA ASP A 113 -36.10 13.38 1.68
C ASP A 113 -35.34 12.39 0.81
N PRO A 114 -35.98 11.76 -0.17
CA PRO A 114 -35.34 10.76 -0.98
C PRO A 114 -34.26 11.37 -1.89
N ILE A 115 -33.07 10.76 -1.90
CA ILE A 115 -31.97 11.12 -2.79
C ILE A 115 -32.34 10.66 -4.19
N ALA A 116 -32.29 11.57 -5.17
CA ALA A 116 -32.56 11.28 -6.57
C ALA A 116 -31.29 10.94 -7.34
N SER A 117 -30.21 11.70 -7.11
CA SER A 117 -28.89 11.49 -7.75
C SER A 117 -27.77 11.99 -6.84
N TRP A 118 -26.55 11.58 -7.18
CA TRP A 118 -25.34 12.00 -6.47
C TRP A 118 -24.14 12.06 -7.40
N ASP A 119 -23.16 12.87 -7.04
CA ASP A 119 -21.84 12.94 -7.66
C ASP A 119 -20.78 12.69 -6.60
N LEU A 120 -19.94 11.66 -6.78
CA LEU A 120 -18.96 11.21 -5.80
C LEU A 120 -17.60 11.84 -6.07
N GLY A 121 -17.01 12.42 -5.05
CA GLY A 121 -15.64 12.91 -5.05
C GLY A 121 -14.59 11.82 -4.88
N LYS A 122 -13.41 12.23 -4.43
CA LYS A 122 -12.28 11.33 -4.17
C LYS A 122 -12.18 11.01 -2.69
N LEU A 123 -11.81 9.76 -2.40
CA LEU A 123 -11.55 9.31 -1.04
C LEU A 123 -10.40 10.09 -0.40
N ASN A 124 -10.65 10.67 0.76
CA ASN A 124 -9.63 11.19 1.64
C ASN A 124 -9.15 10.06 2.57
N LEU A 125 -7.94 9.56 2.34
CA LEU A 125 -7.38 8.44 3.12
C LEU A 125 -7.01 8.83 4.57
N VAL A 126 -6.83 10.11 4.85
CA VAL A 126 -6.44 10.58 6.18
C VAL A 126 -7.65 10.62 7.11
N THR A 127 -8.77 11.18 6.62
CA THR A 127 -10.02 11.30 7.36
C THR A 127 -10.96 10.12 7.14
N GLN A 128 -10.65 9.25 6.16
CA GLN A 128 -11.51 8.16 5.70
C GLN A 128 -12.90 8.66 5.28
N THR A 129 -12.95 9.84 4.65
CA THR A 129 -14.18 10.45 4.15
C THR A 129 -14.21 10.48 2.63
N LEU A 130 -15.40 10.38 2.08
CA LEU A 130 -15.67 10.53 0.65
C LEU A 130 -16.74 11.61 0.48
N PRO A 131 -16.33 12.82 0.01
CA PRO A 131 -17.27 13.90 -0.23
C PRO A 131 -18.15 13.58 -1.43
N PHE A 132 -19.40 14.03 -1.38
CA PHE A 132 -20.33 13.90 -2.51
C PHE A 132 -21.39 15.00 -2.49
N GLU A 133 -21.92 15.31 -3.67
CA GLU A 133 -23.10 16.15 -3.81
C GLU A 133 -24.34 15.30 -4.01
N ALA A 134 -25.30 15.44 -3.11
CA ALA A 134 -26.60 14.79 -3.23
C ALA A 134 -27.62 15.75 -3.79
N THR A 135 -28.42 15.29 -4.76
CA THR A 135 -29.61 15.98 -5.23
C THR A 135 -30.84 15.20 -4.77
N TYR A 136 -31.71 15.86 -4.05
CA TYR A 136 -32.96 15.27 -3.53
C TYR A 136 -34.10 15.35 -4.55
N ALA A 137 -35.12 14.52 -4.37
CA ALA A 137 -36.28 14.49 -5.27
C ALA A 137 -37.03 15.85 -5.34
N GLY A 138 -36.92 16.66 -4.30
CA GLY A 138 -37.46 18.04 -4.28
C GLY A 138 -36.64 19.05 -5.09
N GLY A 139 -35.51 18.66 -5.70
CA GLY A 139 -34.62 19.51 -6.50
C GLY A 139 -33.61 20.31 -5.68
N THR A 140 -33.54 20.14 -4.38
CA THR A 140 -32.50 20.71 -3.53
C THR A 140 -31.23 19.88 -3.62
N SER A 141 -30.07 20.51 -3.45
CA SER A 141 -28.77 19.82 -3.39
C SER A 141 -28.06 20.15 -2.09
N ALA A 142 -27.27 19.19 -1.59
CA ALA A 142 -26.42 19.37 -0.43
C ALA A 142 -25.06 18.72 -0.67
N SER A 143 -24.00 19.36 -0.19
CA SER A 143 -22.66 18.78 -0.12
C SER A 143 -22.55 17.99 1.17
N LEU A 144 -22.26 16.71 1.05
CA LEU A 144 -22.21 15.76 2.15
C LEU A 144 -20.88 15.00 2.13
N GLU A 145 -20.53 14.40 3.27
CA GLU A 145 -19.41 13.49 3.41
C GLU A 145 -19.89 12.12 3.90
N ALA A 146 -19.46 11.06 3.23
CA ALA A 146 -19.62 9.71 3.72
C ALA A 146 -18.40 9.35 4.57
N TYR A 147 -18.59 9.03 5.82
CA TYR A 147 -17.58 8.51 6.73
C TYR A 147 -17.48 7.00 6.55
N LEU A 148 -16.28 6.52 6.26
CA LEU A 148 -16.07 5.14 5.87
C LEU A 148 -15.30 4.36 6.92
N GLY A 149 -15.77 3.15 7.20
CA GLY A 149 -15.03 2.12 7.91
C GLY A 149 -14.44 1.09 6.94
N GLN A 150 -13.66 0.18 7.49
CA GLN A 150 -13.21 -1.01 6.79
C GLN A 150 -13.57 -2.25 7.61
N ASP A 151 -14.24 -3.18 6.98
CA ASP A 151 -14.45 -4.51 7.54
C ASP A 151 -13.10 -5.18 7.85
N ARG A 152 -12.92 -5.64 9.07
CA ARG A 152 -11.64 -6.18 9.54
C ARG A 152 -11.28 -7.53 8.93
N GLN A 153 -12.25 -8.26 8.40
CA GLN A 153 -12.05 -9.60 7.85
C GLN A 153 -11.77 -9.54 6.35
N THR A 154 -12.50 -8.68 5.63
CA THR A 154 -12.45 -8.60 4.16
C THR A 154 -11.67 -7.39 3.67
N GLY A 155 -11.49 -6.35 4.50
CA GLY A 155 -10.92 -5.06 4.11
C GLY A 155 -11.83 -4.26 3.16
N ALA A 156 -13.11 -4.63 3.05
CA ALA A 156 -14.10 -3.89 2.27
C ALA A 156 -14.45 -2.57 2.95
N PHE A 157 -14.73 -1.54 2.17
CA PHE A 157 -15.25 -0.29 2.70
C PHE A 157 -16.73 -0.44 3.05
N GLU A 158 -17.10 0.14 4.17
CA GLU A 158 -18.47 0.20 4.70
C GLU A 158 -18.80 1.64 5.06
N VAL A 159 -20.06 2.04 4.95
CA VAL A 159 -20.51 3.39 5.34
C VAL A 159 -20.78 3.40 6.84
N CYS A 160 -20.13 4.30 7.59
CA CYS A 160 -20.38 4.44 9.03
C CYS A 160 -21.34 5.57 9.34
N ASP A 161 -21.25 6.67 8.59
CA ASP A 161 -22.12 7.83 8.76
C ASP A 161 -22.17 8.66 7.47
N ILE A 162 -23.20 9.49 7.35
CA ILE A 162 -23.31 10.55 6.35
C ILE A 162 -23.66 11.85 7.07
N GLY A 163 -22.81 12.85 6.91
CA GLY A 163 -22.95 14.16 7.51
C GLY A 163 -22.59 15.30 6.57
N GLU A 164 -22.77 16.52 7.04
CA GLU A 164 -22.32 17.77 6.38
C GLU A 164 -20.87 18.10 6.77
#